data_158f296a84c45d9bae329e0652115bce
#
_entry.id   158f296a84c45d9bae329e0652115bce
#
_cell.length_a   1.000
_cell.length_b   1.000
_cell.length_c   1.000
_cell.angle_alpha   90.00
_cell.angle_beta   90.00
_cell.angle_gamma   90.00
#
_symmetry.space_group_name_H-M   'P 1'
#
loop_
_entity.id
_entity.type
_entity.pdbx_description
1 polymer ?
#
loop_
_entity_poly.entity_id
_entity_poly.type
_entity_poly.pdbx_seq_one_letter_code
_entity_poly.pdbx_strand_id
1 'polypeptide(L)'
;LKAGPDGVFDDAFRQSMTLLGQIFGRNEQAEALLSFIDGQQAELLRRTASLTDAEKLGVYLCGLGNWGTTNHLMTAQNYAPFRVAGVRNVVTGLAADGIQAIEEEKFVSLGSDMDILVLDAAAVKNIAPLYQEKPDLFSACKAWQTGRVYLEMAYNAYYTNYEIALANTWFLAKSVY
;
A
#
# COMPACT_ATOMS: atom_id res chain seq x y z
N LEU A 1 -13.94 -11.44 12.40
CA LEU A 1 -13.28 -10.12 12.29
C LEU A 1 -13.69 -9.49 10.97
N LYS A 2 -14.37 -8.34 11.04
CA LYS A 2 -14.52 -7.49 9.87
C LYS A 2 -13.39 -6.46 9.92
N ALA A 3 -12.68 -6.31 8.83
CA ALA A 3 -11.93 -5.11 8.56
C ALA A 3 -12.58 -4.47 7.33
N GLY A 4 -12.72 -3.17 7.35
CA GLY A 4 -13.10 -2.41 6.19
C GLY A 4 -11.91 -2.25 5.23
N PRO A 5 -12.06 -1.42 4.20
CA PRO A 5 -11.03 -1.22 3.16
C PRO A 5 -9.70 -0.67 3.71
N ASP A 6 -9.73 -0.04 4.86
CA ASP A 6 -8.54 0.57 5.49
C ASP A 6 -7.77 -0.38 6.45
N GLY A 7 -8.16 -1.65 6.53
CA GLY A 7 -7.44 -2.66 7.32
C GLY A 7 -7.35 -2.31 8.79
N VAL A 8 -6.13 -2.24 9.35
CA VAL A 8 -5.89 -1.94 10.77
C VAL A 8 -6.30 -0.51 11.17
N PHE A 9 -6.48 0.38 10.20
CA PHE A 9 -6.86 1.77 10.44
C PHE A 9 -8.37 1.99 10.36
N ASP A 10 -9.15 0.92 10.17
CA ASP A 10 -10.59 0.96 10.00
C ASP A 10 -11.33 0.80 11.33
N ASP A 11 -12.45 1.50 11.48
CA ASP A 11 -13.32 1.39 12.67
C ASP A 11 -13.85 -0.04 12.87
N ALA A 12 -14.06 -0.79 11.79
CA ALA A 12 -14.50 -2.18 11.89
C ALA A 12 -13.42 -3.08 12.54
N PHE A 13 -12.14 -2.83 12.27
CA PHE A 13 -11.04 -3.50 12.97
C PHE A 13 -11.04 -3.13 14.46
N ARG A 14 -11.18 -1.86 14.77
CA ARG A 14 -11.22 -1.33 16.13
C ARG A 14 -12.34 -1.95 16.95
N GLN A 15 -13.57 -1.97 16.43
CA GLN A 15 -14.72 -2.61 17.06
C GLN A 15 -14.50 -4.10 17.29
N SER A 16 -13.90 -4.79 16.32
CA SER A 16 -13.58 -6.21 16.41
C SER A 16 -12.55 -6.49 17.51
N MET A 17 -11.50 -5.68 17.63
CA MET A 17 -10.49 -5.83 18.70
C MET A 17 -11.09 -5.58 20.08
N THR A 18 -11.92 -4.54 20.22
CA THR A 18 -12.63 -4.25 21.48
C THR A 18 -13.54 -5.42 21.88
N LEU A 19 -14.32 -5.95 20.93
CA LEU A 19 -15.19 -7.10 21.20
C LEU A 19 -14.40 -8.35 21.64
N LEU A 20 -13.29 -8.64 20.95
CA LEU A 20 -12.42 -9.76 21.33
C LEU A 20 -11.83 -9.57 22.73
N GLY A 21 -11.40 -8.34 23.05
CA GLY A 21 -10.94 -7.99 24.40
C GLY A 21 -11.97 -8.32 25.48
N GLN A 22 -13.24 -7.99 25.21
CA GLN A 22 -14.36 -8.31 26.12
C GLN A 22 -14.61 -9.83 26.24
N ILE A 23 -14.68 -10.54 25.10
CA ILE A 23 -14.96 -11.98 25.07
C ILE A 23 -13.88 -12.76 25.83
N PHE A 24 -12.61 -12.39 25.67
CA PHE A 24 -11.48 -13.11 26.26
C PHE A 24 -11.02 -12.52 27.62
N GLY A 25 -11.68 -11.49 28.13
CA GLY A 25 -11.25 -10.82 29.36
C GLY A 25 -9.88 -10.13 29.20
N ARG A 26 -9.59 -9.59 28.03
CA ARG A 26 -8.31 -8.96 27.65
C ARG A 26 -8.49 -7.50 27.20
N ASN A 27 -9.35 -6.76 27.91
CA ASN A 27 -9.68 -5.37 27.52
C ASN A 27 -8.43 -4.48 27.50
N GLU A 28 -7.56 -4.56 28.53
CA GLU A 28 -6.34 -3.76 28.60
C GLU A 28 -5.40 -4.01 27.42
N GLN A 29 -5.25 -5.28 26.98
CA GLN A 29 -4.43 -5.62 25.82
C GLN A 29 -5.05 -5.08 24.52
N ALA A 30 -6.36 -5.15 24.38
CA ALA A 30 -7.07 -4.61 23.22
C ALA A 30 -6.91 -3.09 23.15
N GLU A 31 -7.09 -2.38 24.26
CA GLU A 31 -6.90 -0.94 24.37
C GLU A 31 -5.45 -0.53 24.08
N ALA A 32 -4.48 -1.25 24.63
CA ALA A 32 -3.06 -1.00 24.38
C ALA A 32 -2.70 -1.17 22.89
N LEU A 33 -3.21 -2.21 22.23
CA LEU A 33 -3.01 -2.42 20.80
C LEU A 33 -3.61 -1.29 19.96
N LEU A 34 -4.84 -0.89 20.24
CA LEU A 34 -5.51 0.17 19.51
C LEU A 34 -4.82 1.52 19.72
N SER A 35 -4.42 1.82 20.95
CA SER A 35 -3.65 3.03 21.27
C SER A 35 -2.28 3.06 20.58
N PHE A 36 -1.62 1.92 20.48
CA PHE A 36 -0.38 1.79 19.71
C PHE A 36 -0.59 2.12 18.23
N ILE A 37 -1.60 1.53 17.57
CA ILE A 37 -1.92 1.79 16.16
C ILE A 37 -2.25 3.27 15.94
N ASP A 38 -3.06 3.87 16.82
CA ASP A 38 -3.40 5.30 16.76
C ASP A 38 -2.17 6.19 16.88
N GLY A 39 -1.27 5.86 17.80
CA GLY A 39 -0.02 6.59 17.96
C GLY A 39 0.87 6.52 16.71
N GLN A 40 0.96 5.34 16.06
CA GLN A 40 1.71 5.18 14.82
C GLN A 40 1.09 6.00 13.68
N GLN A 41 -0.22 5.94 13.52
CA GLN A 41 -0.94 6.71 12.50
C GLN A 41 -0.76 8.22 12.72
N ALA A 42 -0.96 8.70 13.95
CA ALA A 42 -0.82 10.11 14.29
C ALA A 42 0.61 10.62 14.02
N GLU A 43 1.64 9.84 14.36
CA GLU A 43 3.03 10.23 14.11
C GLU A 43 3.35 10.32 12.62
N LEU A 44 2.89 9.38 11.80
CA LEU A 44 3.10 9.40 10.37
C LEU A 44 2.41 10.60 9.71
N LEU A 45 1.13 10.83 10.04
CA LEU A 45 0.38 11.97 9.54
C LEU A 45 1.01 13.30 9.96
N ARG A 46 1.52 13.41 11.20
CA ARG A 46 2.22 14.60 11.69
C ARG A 46 3.46 14.93 10.87
N ARG A 47 4.22 13.92 10.44
CA ARG A 47 5.46 14.11 9.64
C ARG A 47 5.18 14.65 8.25
N THR A 48 4.03 14.32 7.67
CA THR A 48 3.65 14.69 6.31
C THR A 48 2.61 15.81 6.22
N ALA A 49 2.11 16.29 7.37
CA ALA A 49 1.04 17.27 7.45
C ALA A 49 1.34 18.63 6.77
N SER A 50 2.62 18.99 6.66
CA SER A 50 3.05 20.24 6.03
C SER A 50 3.22 20.14 4.52
N LEU A 51 3.19 18.93 3.96
CA LEU A 51 3.43 18.71 2.53
C LEU A 51 2.15 18.95 1.73
N THR A 52 2.23 19.81 0.74
CA THR A 52 1.19 19.95 -0.29
C THR A 52 1.24 18.76 -1.25
N ASP A 53 0.15 18.52 -1.98
CA ASP A 53 0.13 17.40 -2.95
C ASP A 53 1.15 17.58 -4.08
N ALA A 54 1.52 18.80 -4.42
CA ALA A 54 2.57 19.10 -5.41
C ALA A 54 3.99 18.76 -4.91
N GLU A 55 4.20 18.75 -3.60
CA GLU A 55 5.49 18.40 -2.98
C GLU A 55 5.64 16.90 -2.74
N LYS A 56 4.53 16.15 -2.77
CA LYS A 56 4.55 14.71 -2.60
C LYS A 56 5.00 14.02 -3.87
N LEU A 57 5.92 13.07 -3.71
CA LEU A 57 6.35 12.22 -4.82
C LEU A 57 5.22 11.31 -5.27
N GLY A 58 5.12 11.11 -6.60
CA GLY A 58 4.17 10.18 -7.19
C GLY A 58 4.63 8.74 -7.01
N VAL A 59 3.79 7.93 -6.40
CA VAL A 59 4.08 6.52 -6.12
C VAL A 59 3.08 5.62 -6.84
N TYR A 60 3.59 4.61 -7.56
CA TYR A 60 2.80 3.53 -8.13
C TYR A 60 2.92 2.30 -7.27
N LEU A 61 1.77 1.76 -6.82
CA LEU A 61 1.69 0.46 -6.16
C LEU A 61 1.51 -0.63 -7.20
N CYS A 62 2.53 -1.45 -7.36
CA CYS A 62 2.67 -2.44 -8.42
C CYS A 62 2.41 -3.85 -7.88
N GLY A 63 1.42 -4.53 -8.43
CA GLY A 63 1.22 -5.94 -8.16
C GLY A 63 0.43 -6.27 -6.90
N LEU A 64 -0.37 -5.32 -6.38
CA LEU A 64 -1.21 -5.56 -5.22
C LEU A 64 -2.24 -6.66 -5.47
N GLY A 65 -2.35 -7.63 -4.58
CA GLY A 65 -3.35 -8.68 -4.68
C GLY A 65 -2.98 -9.94 -3.89
N ASN A 66 -3.54 -11.06 -4.27
CA ASN A 66 -3.24 -12.33 -3.62
C ASN A 66 -1.90 -12.89 -4.11
N TRP A 67 -1.16 -13.49 -3.20
CA TRP A 67 0.16 -14.07 -3.45
C TRP A 67 0.20 -14.95 -4.71
N GLY A 68 1.11 -14.60 -5.63
CA GLY A 68 1.40 -15.38 -6.83
C GLY A 68 0.35 -15.30 -7.95
N THR A 69 -0.73 -14.50 -7.80
CA THR A 69 -1.79 -14.38 -8.79
C THR A 69 -1.82 -13.03 -9.52
N THR A 70 -1.00 -12.07 -9.09
CA THR A 70 -1.03 -10.69 -9.56
C THR A 70 0.10 -10.39 -10.52
N ASN A 71 -0.04 -9.30 -11.26
CA ASN A 71 0.96 -8.77 -12.18
C ASN A 71 1.15 -7.26 -11.98
N HIS A 72 1.97 -6.62 -12.82
CA HIS A 72 2.33 -5.21 -12.72
C HIS A 72 1.14 -4.24 -12.90
N LEU A 73 0.01 -4.68 -13.47
CA LEU A 73 -1.19 -3.86 -13.69
C LEU A 73 -2.13 -3.85 -12.48
N MET A 74 -1.94 -4.80 -11.54
CA MET A 74 -2.77 -4.88 -10.34
C MET A 74 -2.37 -3.82 -9.35
N THR A 75 -3.32 -2.97 -8.96
CA THR A 75 -3.11 -1.81 -8.09
C THR A 75 -4.39 -1.44 -7.35
N ALA A 76 -4.38 -0.35 -6.58
CA ALA A 76 -5.58 0.24 -5.97
C ALA A 76 -5.41 1.75 -5.87
N GLN A 77 -6.49 2.51 -6.15
CA GLN A 77 -6.48 3.97 -5.92
C GLN A 77 -6.54 4.32 -4.44
N ASN A 78 -7.23 3.53 -3.63
CA ASN A 78 -7.33 3.67 -2.19
C ASN A 78 -6.52 2.55 -1.51
N TYR A 79 -5.30 2.87 -1.13
CA TYR A 79 -4.41 1.99 -0.39
C TYR A 79 -4.10 2.63 0.96
N ALA A 80 -4.59 2.02 2.05
CA ALA A 80 -4.50 2.61 3.37
C ALA A 80 -3.07 2.97 3.82
N PRO A 81 -2.04 2.14 3.57
CA PRO A 81 -0.66 2.52 3.87
C PRO A 81 -0.21 3.80 3.16
N PHE A 82 -0.61 4.05 1.90
CA PHE A 82 -0.28 5.31 1.20
C PHE A 82 -0.95 6.50 1.87
N ARG A 83 -2.25 6.38 2.19
CA ARG A 83 -3.02 7.44 2.82
C ARG A 83 -2.44 7.82 4.19
N VAL A 84 -2.11 6.82 5.01
CA VAL A 84 -1.57 7.05 6.37
C VAL A 84 -0.13 7.55 6.32
N ALA A 85 0.69 7.09 5.37
CA ALA A 85 2.04 7.61 5.15
C ALA A 85 2.06 8.98 4.45
N GLY A 86 0.90 9.50 4.03
CA GLY A 86 0.82 10.79 3.32
C GLY A 86 1.41 10.75 1.90
N VAL A 87 1.41 9.59 1.26
CA VAL A 87 1.99 9.37 -0.07
C VAL A 87 0.97 9.74 -1.16
N ARG A 88 1.42 10.36 -2.24
CA ARG A 88 0.62 10.64 -3.43
C ARG A 88 0.55 9.39 -4.31
N ASN A 89 -0.62 8.77 -4.40
CA ASN A 89 -0.86 7.69 -5.34
C ASN A 89 -1.05 8.26 -6.76
N VAL A 90 -0.27 7.77 -7.74
CA VAL A 90 -0.43 8.19 -9.14
C VAL A 90 -1.67 7.59 -9.79
N VAL A 91 -2.23 6.53 -9.20
CA VAL A 91 -3.44 5.86 -9.70
C VAL A 91 -4.67 6.51 -9.12
N THR A 92 -5.47 7.11 -9.97
CA THR A 92 -6.73 7.77 -9.63
C THR A 92 -7.80 7.49 -10.67
N GLY A 93 -9.07 7.71 -10.32
CA GLY A 93 -10.21 7.61 -11.25
C GLY A 93 -10.57 6.17 -11.64
N LEU A 94 -10.23 5.19 -10.80
CA LEU A 94 -10.69 3.82 -11.00
C LEU A 94 -12.19 3.67 -10.67
N ALA A 95 -12.84 2.68 -11.31
CA ALA A 95 -14.27 2.44 -11.17
C ALA A 95 -14.68 2.00 -9.75
N ALA A 96 -13.78 1.40 -8.99
CA ALA A 96 -14.01 0.95 -7.61
C ALA A 96 -12.80 1.25 -6.71
N ASP A 97 -13.02 1.19 -5.39
CA ASP A 97 -11.98 1.50 -4.40
C ASP A 97 -11.04 0.33 -4.09
N GLY A 98 -11.42 -0.87 -4.49
CA GLY A 98 -10.63 -2.08 -4.20
C GLY A 98 -9.46 -2.28 -5.16
N ILE A 99 -8.85 -3.46 -5.02
CA ILE A 99 -7.78 -3.92 -5.91
C ILE A 99 -8.35 -4.16 -7.31
N GLN A 100 -7.74 -3.55 -8.31
CA GLN A 100 -8.15 -3.65 -9.71
C GLN A 100 -6.94 -3.73 -10.62
N ALA A 101 -7.13 -4.34 -11.80
CA ALA A 101 -6.20 -4.18 -12.90
C ALA A 101 -6.45 -2.85 -13.61
N ILE A 102 -5.38 -2.18 -14.00
CA ILE A 102 -5.42 -1.09 -14.99
C ILE A 102 -5.01 -1.64 -16.36
N GLU A 103 -5.31 -0.91 -17.43
CA GLU A 103 -4.84 -1.24 -18.76
C GLU A 103 -3.35 -0.94 -18.93
N GLU A 104 -2.64 -1.68 -19.81
CA GLU A 104 -1.20 -1.50 -20.05
C GLU A 104 -0.88 -0.08 -20.55
N GLU A 105 -1.75 0.48 -21.39
CA GLU A 105 -1.64 1.87 -21.85
C GLU A 105 -1.72 2.89 -20.71
N LYS A 106 -2.58 2.62 -19.72
CA LYS A 106 -2.68 3.46 -18.53
C LYS A 106 -1.41 3.37 -17.70
N PHE A 107 -0.87 2.17 -17.51
CA PHE A 107 0.41 1.97 -16.82
C PHE A 107 1.54 2.77 -17.49
N VAL A 108 1.69 2.64 -18.81
CA VAL A 108 2.70 3.36 -19.58
C VAL A 108 2.49 4.89 -19.49
N SER A 109 1.23 5.35 -19.59
CA SER A 109 0.92 6.79 -19.50
C SER A 109 1.26 7.42 -18.15
N LEU A 110 1.20 6.63 -17.07
CA LEU A 110 1.60 7.06 -15.72
C LEU A 110 3.11 7.04 -15.51
N GLY A 111 3.88 6.40 -16.40
CA GLY A 111 5.31 6.14 -16.20
C GLY A 111 6.14 7.37 -15.85
N SER A 112 5.88 8.53 -16.46
CA SER A 112 6.59 9.78 -16.19
C SER A 112 6.25 10.41 -14.83
N ASP A 113 5.07 10.09 -14.27
CA ASP A 113 4.61 10.57 -12.95
C ASP A 113 4.96 9.60 -11.80
N MET A 114 5.47 8.43 -12.13
CA MET A 114 5.96 7.44 -11.18
C MET A 114 7.37 7.84 -10.69
N ASP A 115 7.46 8.70 -9.69
CA ASP A 115 8.74 9.00 -9.03
C ASP A 115 9.29 7.79 -8.29
N ILE A 116 8.41 6.96 -7.74
CA ILE A 116 8.71 5.74 -7.00
C ILE A 116 7.75 4.63 -7.46
N LEU A 117 8.28 3.42 -7.62
CA LEU A 117 7.50 2.21 -7.81
C LEU A 117 7.67 1.31 -6.59
N VAL A 118 6.57 0.96 -5.97
CA VAL A 118 6.54 0.00 -4.85
C VAL A 118 5.94 -1.31 -5.35
N LEU A 119 6.73 -2.35 -5.32
CA LEU A 119 6.34 -3.69 -5.74
C LEU A 119 5.86 -4.49 -4.53
N ASP A 120 4.62 -4.95 -4.56
CA ASP A 120 4.13 -5.92 -3.58
C ASP A 120 4.77 -7.29 -3.84
N ALA A 121 5.36 -7.88 -2.81
CA ALA A 121 6.03 -9.17 -2.90
C ALA A 121 5.13 -10.31 -3.41
N ALA A 122 3.80 -10.16 -3.33
CA ALA A 122 2.84 -11.10 -3.90
C ALA A 122 2.99 -11.28 -5.42
N ALA A 123 3.49 -10.26 -6.12
CA ALA A 123 3.60 -10.25 -7.59
C ALA A 123 5.00 -10.58 -8.13
N VAL A 124 6.02 -10.64 -7.30
CA VAL A 124 7.43 -10.83 -7.73
C VAL A 124 7.59 -12.01 -8.68
N LYS A 125 6.95 -13.13 -8.38
CA LYS A 125 7.01 -14.35 -9.20
C LYS A 125 6.57 -14.11 -10.65
N ASN A 126 5.62 -13.23 -10.88
CA ASN A 126 5.05 -12.95 -12.20
C ASN A 126 5.73 -11.75 -12.88
N ILE A 127 6.19 -10.78 -12.09
CA ILE A 127 6.82 -9.55 -12.61
C ILE A 127 8.29 -9.78 -12.99
N ALA A 128 9.02 -10.60 -12.27
CA ALA A 128 10.42 -10.85 -12.58
C ALA A 128 10.65 -11.46 -13.98
N PRO A 129 9.90 -12.49 -14.44
CA PRO A 129 9.97 -12.96 -15.81
C PRO A 129 9.52 -11.90 -16.83
N LEU A 130 8.45 -11.18 -16.55
CA LEU A 130 7.94 -10.13 -17.43
C LEU A 130 8.97 -9.02 -17.67
N TYR A 131 9.73 -8.66 -16.64
CA TYR A 131 10.83 -7.69 -16.78
C TYR A 131 11.92 -8.18 -17.74
N GLN A 132 12.21 -9.49 -17.74
CA GLN A 132 13.18 -10.06 -18.68
C GLN A 132 12.65 -10.11 -20.11
N GLU A 133 11.35 -10.35 -20.27
CA GLU A 133 10.70 -10.47 -21.58
C GLU A 133 10.41 -9.10 -22.21
N LYS A 134 10.01 -8.12 -21.40
CA LYS A 134 9.57 -6.79 -21.82
C LYS A 134 10.29 -5.68 -21.03
N PRO A 135 11.61 -5.55 -21.10
CA PRO A 135 12.35 -4.55 -20.33
C PRO A 135 11.92 -3.11 -20.66
N ASP A 136 11.51 -2.84 -21.91
CA ASP A 136 11.10 -1.51 -22.37
C ASP A 136 9.83 -1.01 -21.64
N LEU A 137 8.94 -1.91 -21.26
CA LEU A 137 7.74 -1.58 -20.52
C LEU A 137 8.07 -0.89 -19.18
N PHE A 138 9.07 -1.40 -18.47
CA PHE A 138 9.51 -0.86 -17.18
C PHE A 138 10.47 0.31 -17.33
N SER A 139 11.32 0.27 -18.37
CA SER A 139 12.25 1.36 -18.64
C SER A 139 11.55 2.68 -19.02
N ALA A 140 10.29 2.64 -19.44
CA ALA A 140 9.46 3.83 -19.62
C ALA A 140 9.08 4.50 -18.28
N CYS A 141 9.19 3.79 -17.14
CA CYS A 141 8.85 4.34 -15.84
C CYS A 141 10.02 5.14 -15.24
N LYS A 142 9.78 6.39 -14.85
CA LYS A 142 10.76 7.25 -14.19
C LYS A 142 11.41 6.61 -12.97
N ALA A 143 10.60 5.93 -12.14
CA ALA A 143 11.07 5.21 -10.96
C ALA A 143 12.14 4.15 -11.30
N TRP A 144 11.97 3.46 -12.41
CA TRP A 144 12.93 2.46 -12.88
C TRP A 144 14.22 3.10 -13.39
N GLN A 145 14.10 4.18 -14.17
CA GLN A 145 15.24 4.93 -14.69
C GLN A 145 16.12 5.52 -13.59
N THR A 146 15.50 5.92 -12.48
CA THR A 146 16.18 6.54 -11.33
C THR A 146 16.56 5.56 -10.22
N GLY A 147 16.26 4.26 -10.40
CA GLY A 147 16.55 3.21 -9.41
C GLY A 147 15.69 3.30 -8.14
N ARG A 148 14.55 4.02 -8.19
CA ARG A 148 13.63 4.17 -7.05
C ARG A 148 12.51 3.13 -7.09
N VAL A 149 12.92 1.86 -7.12
CA VAL A 149 12.04 0.69 -7.09
C VAL A 149 12.24 -0.03 -5.77
N TYR A 150 11.18 -0.18 -5.01
CA TYR A 150 11.22 -0.78 -3.68
C TYR A 150 10.30 -1.99 -3.61
N LEU A 151 10.66 -2.97 -2.79
CA LEU A 151 9.87 -4.15 -2.54
C LEU A 151 9.27 -4.05 -1.14
N GLU A 152 7.94 -4.05 -1.05
CA GLU A 152 7.24 -4.17 0.22
C GLU A 152 6.82 -5.62 0.51
N MET A 153 6.55 -5.93 1.77
CA MET A 153 6.02 -7.25 2.15
C MET A 153 4.61 -7.43 1.58
N ALA A 154 4.29 -8.69 1.20
CA ALA A 154 2.99 -9.01 0.64
C ALA A 154 1.85 -8.59 1.57
N TYR A 155 1.01 -7.66 1.09
CA TYR A 155 -0.12 -7.13 1.83
C TYR A 155 -1.21 -8.18 2.07
N ASN A 156 -1.45 -9.05 1.08
CA ASN A 156 -2.43 -10.11 1.14
C ASN A 156 -1.83 -11.49 0.90
N ALA A 157 -2.15 -12.41 1.83
CA ALA A 157 -2.01 -13.85 1.63
C ALA A 157 -3.32 -14.50 2.08
N TYR A 158 -4.27 -14.72 1.18
CA TYR A 158 -5.70 -15.03 1.36
C TYR A 158 -6.51 -13.85 1.92
N TYR A 159 -6.04 -13.19 2.97
CA TYR A 159 -6.64 -12.02 3.60
C TYR A 159 -5.56 -10.98 3.88
N THR A 160 -5.97 -9.78 4.23
CA THR A 160 -5.05 -8.70 4.62
C THR A 160 -4.28 -9.09 5.88
N ASN A 161 -2.96 -8.96 5.82
CA ASN A 161 -2.07 -9.13 6.97
C ASN A 161 -1.95 -7.79 7.70
N TYR A 162 -2.63 -7.65 8.82
CA TYR A 162 -2.75 -6.38 9.53
C TYR A 162 -1.42 -5.82 10.04
N GLU A 163 -0.59 -6.69 10.61
CA GLU A 163 0.76 -6.33 11.06
C GLU A 163 1.66 -5.91 9.89
N ILE A 164 1.52 -6.56 8.74
CA ILE A 164 2.24 -6.21 7.52
C ILE A 164 1.77 -4.85 6.99
N ALA A 165 0.46 -4.56 7.03
CA ALA A 165 -0.07 -3.27 6.63
C ALA A 165 0.57 -2.11 7.41
N LEU A 166 0.71 -2.27 8.73
CA LEU A 166 1.36 -1.28 9.59
C LEU A 166 2.86 -1.15 9.27
N ALA A 167 3.55 -2.29 9.11
CA ALA A 167 4.98 -2.30 8.76
C ALA A 167 5.24 -1.67 7.39
N ASN A 168 4.43 -2.00 6.37
CA ASN A 168 4.51 -1.40 5.04
C ASN A 168 4.26 0.12 5.09
N THR A 169 3.35 0.60 5.94
CA THR A 169 3.09 2.03 6.10
C THR A 169 4.36 2.79 6.54
N TRP A 170 5.11 2.26 7.51
CA TRP A 170 6.37 2.83 7.95
C TRP A 170 7.49 2.70 6.90
N PHE A 171 7.55 1.54 6.24
CA PHE A 171 8.49 1.32 5.14
C PHE A 171 8.29 2.34 4.02
N LEU A 172 7.03 2.56 3.60
CA LEU A 172 6.67 3.53 2.59
C LEU A 172 7.04 4.96 2.99
N ALA A 173 6.68 5.37 4.20
CA ALA A 173 7.04 6.69 4.70
C ALA A 173 8.56 6.93 4.66
N LYS A 174 9.36 5.93 5.06
CA LYS A 174 10.83 6.00 5.01
C LYS A 174 11.40 5.98 3.59
N SER A 175 10.75 5.26 2.66
CA SER A 175 11.25 5.12 1.28
C SER A 175 10.90 6.31 0.40
N VAL A 176 9.82 7.04 0.75
CA VAL A 176 9.32 8.20 0.01
C VAL A 176 9.96 9.49 0.51
N TYR A 177 10.13 9.63 1.82
CA TYR A 177 10.64 10.82 2.51
C TYR A 177 11.98 10.56 3.21
#